data_1e2c53e1658684a29e8167318f97c2d9
#
_entry.id   1e2c53e1658684a29e8167318f97c2d9
#
_cell.length_a   1.000
_cell.length_b   1.000
_cell.length_c   1.000
_cell.angle_alpha   90.00
_cell.angle_beta   90.00
_cell.angle_gamma   90.00
#
_symmetry.space_group_name_H-M   'P 1'
#
loop_
_entity.id
_entity.type
_entity.pdbx_description
1 polymer ?
#
loop_
_entity_poly.entity_id
_entity_poly.type
_entity_poly.pdbx_seq_one_letter_code
_entity_poly.pdbx_strand_id
1 'polypeptide(L)'
;DSGVAKVLPKMSRPNYTALVHDLGIDTVISPKDVTASQISSYVRGLANSQGSAVESLHKILGGAMEAVEFTATGATHFLNTPLKDLNFKPGLLVAAIVHGGKLLIPGGHSIISEGDRVIVVAKSLFLKDLNDILVR
;
A
#
# COMPACT_ATOMS: atom_id res chain seq x y z
N ASP A 1 -19.79 -20.50 -21.96
CA ASP A 1 -18.71 -19.58 -22.33
C ASP A 1 -19.32 -18.45 -23.17
N SER A 2 -19.60 -17.30 -22.57
CA SER A 2 -20.38 -16.21 -23.19
C SER A 2 -19.51 -15.23 -23.98
N GLY A 3 -18.21 -15.51 -24.16
CA GLY A 3 -17.26 -14.66 -24.88
C GLY A 3 -17.01 -13.28 -24.28
N VAL A 4 -17.37 -13.08 -23.00
CA VAL A 4 -17.13 -11.81 -22.29
C VAL A 4 -15.67 -11.72 -21.92
N ALA A 5 -15.01 -10.61 -22.34
CA ALA A 5 -13.56 -10.43 -22.17
C ALA A 5 -13.11 -10.27 -20.71
N LYS A 6 -13.99 -9.76 -19.81
CA LYS A 6 -13.70 -9.57 -18.40
C LYS A 6 -14.96 -9.65 -17.54
N VAL A 7 -14.90 -10.39 -16.45
CA VAL A 7 -15.97 -10.49 -15.46
C VAL A 7 -15.50 -9.91 -14.13
N LEU A 8 -16.29 -9.01 -13.54
CA LEU A 8 -16.03 -8.39 -12.24
C LEU A 8 -17.17 -8.76 -11.28
N PRO A 9 -17.11 -9.89 -10.59
CA PRO A 9 -18.14 -10.26 -9.64
C PRO A 9 -18.04 -9.42 -8.36
N LYS A 10 -19.20 -8.98 -7.90
CA LYS A 10 -19.36 -8.43 -6.56
C LYS A 10 -19.56 -9.53 -5.56
N MET A 11 -18.80 -9.57 -4.48
CA MET A 11 -18.96 -10.55 -3.41
C MET A 11 -19.27 -9.87 -2.08
N SER A 12 -20.32 -10.33 -1.41
CA SER A 12 -20.75 -9.80 -0.11
C SER A 12 -20.32 -10.71 1.06
N ARG A 13 -19.82 -11.91 0.78
CA ARG A 13 -19.40 -12.91 1.78
C ARG A 13 -17.96 -13.34 1.52
N PRO A 14 -17.01 -13.01 2.41
CA PRO A 14 -15.57 -13.27 2.19
C PRO A 14 -15.21 -14.77 2.12
N ASN A 15 -16.04 -15.65 2.69
CA ASN A 15 -15.76 -17.10 2.75
C ASN A 15 -15.72 -17.80 1.38
N TYR A 16 -16.19 -17.15 0.31
CA TYR A 16 -16.20 -17.71 -1.04
C TYR A 16 -15.11 -17.17 -1.95
N THR A 17 -14.23 -16.29 -1.46
CA THR A 17 -13.16 -15.66 -2.28
C THR A 17 -12.21 -16.70 -2.85
N ALA A 18 -11.82 -17.71 -2.07
CA ALA A 18 -10.96 -18.80 -2.53
C ALA A 18 -11.63 -19.63 -3.63
N LEU A 19 -12.93 -19.97 -3.46
CA LEU A 19 -13.68 -20.74 -4.43
C LEU A 19 -13.80 -20.02 -5.79
N VAL A 20 -13.98 -18.71 -5.77
CA VAL A 20 -14.11 -17.88 -6.99
C VAL A 20 -12.78 -17.79 -7.74
N HIS A 21 -11.68 -17.74 -7.00
CA HIS A 21 -10.32 -17.79 -7.55
C HIS A 21 -10.05 -19.13 -8.26
N ASP A 22 -10.50 -20.25 -7.65
CA ASP A 22 -10.39 -21.60 -8.23
C ASP A 22 -11.21 -21.74 -9.53
N LEU A 23 -12.23 -20.90 -9.73
CA LEU A 23 -13.01 -20.81 -10.95
C LEU A 23 -12.37 -19.93 -12.04
N GLY A 24 -11.13 -19.47 -11.85
CA GLY A 24 -10.40 -18.62 -12.81
C GLY A 24 -10.88 -17.17 -12.86
N ILE A 25 -11.54 -16.69 -11.81
CA ILE A 25 -11.97 -15.29 -11.69
C ILE A 25 -10.97 -14.54 -10.80
N ASP A 26 -10.05 -13.81 -11.42
CA ASP A 26 -8.93 -13.16 -10.73
C ASP A 26 -9.32 -11.87 -10.00
N THR A 27 -10.44 -11.27 -10.35
CA THR A 27 -10.85 -9.98 -9.78
C THR A 27 -12.22 -10.08 -9.13
N VAL A 28 -12.26 -9.93 -7.82
CA VAL A 28 -13.50 -9.91 -7.02
C VAL A 28 -13.61 -8.58 -6.29
N ILE A 29 -14.77 -7.93 -6.36
CA ILE A 29 -15.03 -6.69 -5.64
C ILE A 29 -15.83 -7.01 -4.38
N SER A 30 -15.24 -6.73 -3.22
CA SER A 30 -15.89 -6.77 -1.91
C SER A 30 -16.15 -5.32 -1.45
N PRO A 31 -17.39 -4.83 -1.49
CA PRO A 31 -17.70 -3.47 -1.04
C PRO A 31 -17.36 -3.23 0.43
N LYS A 32 -17.47 -4.26 1.28
CA LYS A 32 -17.10 -4.17 2.70
C LYS A 32 -15.61 -3.93 2.88
N ASP A 33 -14.75 -4.60 2.10
CA ASP A 33 -13.31 -4.44 2.21
C ASP A 33 -12.86 -3.08 1.65
N VAL A 34 -13.48 -2.61 0.56
CA VAL A 34 -13.26 -1.27 0.03
C VAL A 34 -13.62 -0.21 1.07
N THR A 35 -14.81 -0.31 1.67
CA THR A 35 -15.26 0.63 2.71
C THR A 35 -14.35 0.58 3.94
N ALA A 36 -13.99 -0.61 4.40
CA ALA A 36 -13.11 -0.78 5.55
C ALA A 36 -11.71 -0.17 5.30
N SER A 37 -11.17 -0.35 4.08
CA SER A 37 -9.89 0.25 3.68
C SER A 37 -9.96 1.77 3.63
N GLN A 38 -11.05 2.35 3.10
CA GLN A 38 -11.27 3.80 3.08
C GLN A 38 -11.39 4.39 4.48
N ILE A 39 -12.16 3.75 5.38
CA ILE A 39 -12.29 4.17 6.78
C ILE A 39 -10.92 4.09 7.47
N SER A 40 -10.16 3.02 7.26
CA SER A 40 -8.84 2.85 7.86
C SER A 40 -7.85 3.91 7.39
N SER A 41 -7.83 4.24 6.09
CA SER A 41 -7.00 5.32 5.53
C SER A 41 -7.39 6.68 6.12
N TYR A 42 -8.70 6.97 6.21
CA TYR A 42 -9.20 8.21 6.78
C TYR A 42 -8.80 8.36 8.26
N VAL A 43 -8.99 7.33 9.08
CA VAL A 43 -8.62 7.35 10.50
C VAL A 43 -7.12 7.52 10.69
N ARG A 44 -6.28 6.86 9.86
CA ARG A 44 -4.83 7.04 9.89
C ARG A 44 -4.43 8.46 9.48
N GLY A 45 -5.07 9.03 8.45
CA GLY A 45 -4.85 10.41 8.02
C GLY A 45 -5.19 11.42 9.11
N LEU A 46 -6.29 11.22 9.85
CA LEU A 46 -6.65 12.08 11.00
C LEU A 46 -5.64 12.01 12.15
N ALA A 47 -5.02 10.84 12.36
CA ALA A 47 -4.02 10.66 13.40
C ALA A 47 -2.66 11.28 13.05
N ASN A 48 -2.46 11.69 11.80
CA ASN A 48 -1.22 12.26 11.29
C ASN A 48 -1.44 13.65 10.69
N SER A 49 -1.54 14.66 11.55
CA SER A 49 -1.82 16.05 11.14
C SER A 49 -0.60 16.80 10.58
N GLN A 50 0.62 16.24 10.62
CA GLN A 50 1.87 16.95 10.28
C GLN A 50 2.86 16.16 9.41
N GLY A 51 2.54 14.96 8.95
CA GLY A 51 3.44 14.10 8.20
C GLY A 51 2.93 13.69 6.82
N SER A 52 3.59 12.69 6.23
CA SER A 52 3.21 12.06 4.97
C SER A 52 1.97 11.18 5.19
N ALA A 53 0.79 11.72 4.93
CA ALA A 53 -0.47 11.01 5.16
C ALA A 53 -0.58 9.73 4.34
N VAL A 54 -1.30 8.75 4.88
CA VAL A 54 -1.69 7.54 4.13
C VAL A 54 -2.70 7.93 3.05
N GLU A 55 -2.32 7.81 1.79
CA GLU A 55 -3.20 8.07 0.65
C GLU A 55 -4.13 6.88 0.38
N SER A 56 -3.58 5.68 0.39
CA SER A 56 -4.36 4.47 0.20
C SER A 56 -3.81 3.31 1.03
N LEU A 57 -4.69 2.35 1.34
CA LEU A 57 -4.36 1.15 2.09
C LEU A 57 -5.11 -0.03 1.52
N HIS A 58 -4.35 -1.08 1.19
CA HIS A 58 -4.90 -2.33 0.68
C HIS A 58 -4.38 -3.51 1.50
N LYS A 59 -5.31 -4.33 1.98
CA LYS A 59 -4.96 -5.62 2.59
C LYS A 59 -4.68 -6.64 1.48
N ILE A 60 -3.55 -7.32 1.58
CA ILE A 60 -3.12 -8.35 0.63
C ILE A 60 -2.89 -9.67 1.37
N LEU A 61 -2.82 -10.78 0.64
CA LEU A 61 -2.65 -12.13 1.16
C LEU A 61 -3.64 -12.46 2.30
N GLY A 62 -4.94 -12.22 2.05
CA GLY A 62 -5.99 -12.49 3.03
C GLY A 62 -5.91 -11.62 4.30
N GLY A 63 -5.23 -10.47 4.24
CA GLY A 63 -5.04 -9.56 5.37
C GLY A 63 -3.76 -9.81 6.17
N ALA A 64 -2.92 -10.75 5.75
CA ALA A 64 -1.64 -11.04 6.41
C ALA A 64 -0.61 -9.91 6.20
N MET A 65 -0.78 -9.11 5.16
CA MET A 65 0.06 -7.95 4.84
C MET A 65 -0.81 -6.76 4.43
N GLU A 66 -0.23 -5.57 4.51
CA GLU A 66 -0.83 -4.33 4.02
C GLU A 66 0.10 -3.67 3.00
N ALA A 67 -0.46 -3.23 1.87
CA ALA A 67 0.19 -2.30 0.97
C ALA A 67 -0.34 -0.90 1.26
N VAL A 68 0.54 0.00 1.64
CA VAL A 68 0.20 1.38 2.04
C VAL A 68 0.90 2.35 1.12
N GLU A 69 0.15 3.29 0.58
CA GLU A 69 0.67 4.36 -0.26
C GLU A 69 0.79 5.65 0.55
N PHE A 70 1.94 6.30 0.43
CA PHE A 70 2.24 7.59 1.03
C PHE A 70 2.70 8.57 -0.04
N THR A 71 2.43 9.85 0.16
CA THR A 71 3.13 10.92 -0.57
C THR A 71 4.25 11.47 0.31
N ALA A 72 5.48 11.43 -0.17
CA ALA A 72 6.63 12.03 0.52
C ALA A 72 6.49 13.55 0.55
N THR A 73 6.63 14.14 1.72
CA THR A 73 6.53 15.59 1.95
C THR A 73 7.82 16.13 2.54
N GLY A 74 7.96 17.44 2.65
CA GLY A 74 9.11 18.08 3.33
C GLY A 74 9.29 17.62 4.80
N ALA A 75 8.27 16.98 5.41
CA ALA A 75 8.37 16.38 6.75
C ALA A 75 8.98 14.96 6.74
N THR A 76 9.26 14.38 5.56
CA THR A 76 9.94 13.08 5.45
C THR A 76 11.43 13.26 5.76
N HIS A 77 11.91 12.62 6.83
CA HIS A 77 13.25 12.86 7.38
C HIS A 77 14.40 12.28 6.55
N PHE A 78 14.11 11.38 5.63
CA PHE A 78 15.11 10.64 4.83
C PHE A 78 15.04 10.93 3.34
N LEU A 79 14.48 12.08 2.96
CA LEU A 79 14.49 12.50 1.55
C LEU A 79 15.90 12.50 0.98
N ASN A 80 16.01 12.11 -0.30
CA ASN A 80 17.26 12.07 -1.06
C ASN A 80 18.38 11.20 -0.46
N THR A 81 18.03 10.32 0.49
CA THR A 81 18.97 9.34 1.05
C THR A 81 18.77 7.99 0.32
N PRO A 82 19.85 7.34 -0.13
CA PRO A 82 19.75 6.01 -0.74
C PRO A 82 19.09 4.99 0.20
N LEU A 83 18.17 4.17 -0.31
CA LEU A 83 17.44 3.22 0.51
C LEU A 83 18.33 2.24 1.26
N LYS A 84 19.49 1.88 0.70
CA LYS A 84 20.48 0.99 1.34
C LYS A 84 21.08 1.57 2.61
N ASP A 85 21.08 2.89 2.76
CA ASP A 85 21.68 3.61 3.89
C ASP A 85 20.64 3.88 5.00
N LEU A 86 19.39 3.42 4.79
CA LEU A 86 18.27 3.55 5.73
C LEU A 86 18.10 2.27 6.55
N ASN A 87 17.79 2.44 7.83
CA ASN A 87 17.53 1.32 8.74
C ASN A 87 16.02 1.04 8.80
N PHE A 88 15.54 0.14 7.94
CA PHE A 88 14.13 -0.22 7.87
C PHE A 88 13.69 -1.14 9.01
N LYS A 89 12.44 -1.00 9.43
CA LYS A 89 11.80 -1.96 10.32
C LYS A 89 11.72 -3.35 9.68
N PRO A 90 11.89 -4.43 10.44
CA PRO A 90 11.75 -5.79 9.90
C PRO A 90 10.32 -6.04 9.40
N GLY A 91 10.20 -6.85 8.35
CA GLY A 91 8.90 -7.18 7.76
C GLY A 91 8.29 -6.09 6.87
N LEU A 92 9.12 -5.19 6.36
CA LEU A 92 8.73 -4.08 5.50
C LEU A 92 9.52 -4.10 4.19
N LEU A 93 8.88 -3.70 3.10
CA LEU A 93 9.47 -3.56 1.79
C LEU A 93 8.95 -2.27 1.13
N VAL A 94 9.84 -1.43 0.63
CA VAL A 94 9.47 -0.37 -0.32
C VAL A 94 9.28 -1.03 -1.68
N ALA A 95 8.04 -1.24 -2.08
CA ALA A 95 7.68 -2.03 -3.26
C ALA A 95 7.75 -1.21 -4.56
N ALA A 96 7.39 0.06 -4.50
CA ALA A 96 7.42 0.94 -5.66
C ALA A 96 7.56 2.42 -5.25
N ILE A 97 8.12 3.21 -6.14
CA ILE A 97 8.16 4.67 -6.07
C ILE A 97 7.59 5.21 -7.37
N VAL A 98 6.70 6.20 -7.30
CA VAL A 98 6.21 6.93 -8.46
C VAL A 98 6.76 8.34 -8.41
N HIS A 99 7.70 8.63 -9.31
CA HIS A 99 8.35 9.92 -9.46
C HIS A 99 7.90 10.58 -10.76
N GLY A 100 7.33 11.78 -10.72
CA GLY A 100 6.86 12.49 -11.91
C GLY A 100 5.88 11.67 -12.77
N GLY A 101 5.04 10.83 -12.17
CA GLY A 101 4.10 9.94 -12.85
C GLY A 101 4.72 8.65 -13.43
N LYS A 102 6.01 8.42 -13.26
CA LYS A 102 6.70 7.20 -13.70
C LYS A 102 6.89 6.24 -12.54
N LEU A 103 6.45 5.00 -12.73
CA LEU A 103 6.64 3.91 -11.77
C LEU A 103 8.08 3.40 -11.82
N LEU A 104 8.71 3.31 -10.67
CA LEU A 104 10.04 2.72 -10.45
C LEU A 104 9.92 1.59 -9.44
N ILE A 105 10.50 0.45 -9.75
CA ILE A 105 10.78 -0.61 -8.76
C ILE A 105 12.13 -0.26 -8.10
N PRO A 106 12.15 0.13 -6.81
CA PRO A 106 13.34 0.66 -6.21
C PRO A 106 14.38 -0.41 -5.90
N GLY A 107 15.65 -0.04 -6.06
CA GLY A 107 16.80 -0.79 -5.55
C GLY A 107 17.49 -0.04 -4.42
N GLY A 108 18.55 -0.60 -3.86
CA GLY A 108 19.28 -0.01 -2.74
C GLY A 108 19.84 1.41 -2.99
N HIS A 109 20.14 1.76 -4.23
CA HIS A 109 20.63 3.09 -4.61
C HIS A 109 19.52 4.10 -4.96
N SER A 110 18.25 3.65 -4.99
CA SER A 110 17.12 4.53 -5.22
C SER A 110 16.95 5.48 -4.04
N ILE A 111 16.48 6.68 -4.35
CA ILE A 111 16.15 7.72 -3.37
C ILE A 111 14.66 8.02 -3.45
N ILE A 112 14.10 8.59 -2.39
CA ILE A 112 12.76 9.15 -2.35
C ILE A 112 12.90 10.67 -2.32
N SER A 113 12.22 11.35 -3.22
CA SER A 113 12.19 12.81 -3.30
C SER A 113 10.85 13.36 -2.83
N GLU A 114 10.82 14.63 -2.48
CA GLU A 114 9.57 15.29 -2.13
C GLU A 114 8.58 15.23 -3.31
N GLY A 115 7.32 14.91 -3.01
CA GLY A 115 6.27 14.73 -3.99
C GLY A 115 6.19 13.30 -4.58
N ASP A 116 7.13 12.42 -4.27
CA ASP A 116 7.05 11.03 -4.71
C ASP A 116 5.93 10.28 -3.98
N ARG A 117 5.22 9.42 -4.71
CA ARG A 117 4.33 8.46 -4.10
C ARG A 117 5.10 7.17 -3.85
N VAL A 118 5.04 6.69 -2.62
CA VAL A 118 5.80 5.53 -2.14
C VAL A 118 4.85 4.45 -1.70
N ILE A 119 4.97 3.27 -2.32
CA ILE A 119 4.18 2.10 -1.95
C ILE A 119 5.04 1.20 -1.06
N VAL A 120 4.58 1.01 0.15
CA VAL A 120 5.24 0.20 1.17
C VAL A 120 4.38 -1.03 1.46
N VAL A 121 4.97 -2.20 1.40
CA VAL A 121 4.33 -3.45 1.83
C VAL A 121 4.87 -3.83 3.20
N ALA A 122 3.97 -4.04 4.15
CA ALA A 122 4.33 -4.33 5.53
C ALA A 122 3.53 -5.49 6.11
N LYS A 123 4.19 -6.34 6.90
CA LYS A 123 3.57 -7.43 7.66
C LYS A 123 3.27 -6.93 9.07
N SER A 124 1.98 -6.89 9.44
CA SER A 124 1.54 -6.59 10.81
C SER A 124 2.10 -5.28 11.41
N LEU A 125 2.42 -4.30 10.58
CA LEU A 125 2.89 -2.99 11.00
C LEU A 125 1.77 -1.96 10.81
N PHE A 126 1.50 -1.19 11.85
CA PHE A 126 0.57 -0.07 11.79
C PHE A 126 1.33 1.20 11.41
N LEU A 127 1.46 1.46 10.11
CA LEU A 127 2.12 2.65 9.58
C LEU A 127 1.11 3.81 9.49
N LYS A 128 1.43 4.93 10.14
CA LYS A 128 0.63 6.16 10.10
C LYS A 128 1.28 7.22 9.21
N ASP A 129 2.59 7.15 9.08
CA ASP A 129 3.43 8.11 8.40
C ASP A 129 4.55 7.39 7.64
N LEU A 130 5.08 8.02 6.58
CA LEU A 130 6.19 7.46 5.83
C LEU A 130 7.45 7.32 6.69
N ASN A 131 7.67 8.20 7.68
CA ASN A 131 8.80 8.08 8.61
C ASN A 131 8.70 6.86 9.52
N ASP A 132 7.51 6.27 9.68
CA ASP A 132 7.32 5.05 10.49
C ASP A 132 7.98 3.81 9.90
N ILE A 133 8.44 3.85 8.64
CA ILE A 133 9.14 2.72 8.02
C ILE A 133 10.54 2.48 8.61
N LEU A 134 11.12 3.50 9.25
CA LEU A 134 12.45 3.41 9.86
C LEU A 134 12.39 2.95 11.32
N VAL A 135 13.45 2.27 11.73
CA VAL A 135 13.73 2.03 13.15
C VAL A 135 14.09 3.37 13.79
N ARG A 136 13.45 3.70 14.90
CA ARG A 136 13.77 4.90 15.69
C ARG A 136 15.05 4.70 16.47
#